data_940647333df2ad91d7ae2e9b6f064f71
#
_entry.id   940647333df2ad91d7ae2e9b6f064f71
#
_cell.length_a   1.000
_cell.length_b   1.000
_cell.length_c   1.000
_cell.angle_alpha   90.00
_cell.angle_beta   90.00
_cell.angle_gamma   90.00
#
_symmetry.space_group_name_H-M   'P 1'
#
loop_
_entity.id
_entity.type
_entity.pdbx_description
1 polymer ?
#
loop_
_entity_poly.entity_id
_entity_poly.type
_entity_poly.pdbx_seq_one_letter_code
_entity_poly.pdbx_strand_id
1 'polypeptide(L)'
;MSAMPEAYSAALKRAMVHATDWLASVPDRPVRPAVDADQVAASLASILPDGPTEAADVVDELATLAEPGLMAIQSGRFYGWVMGGTLPAAMAADWLVSAWDQNTGLRFATPAAAAIEESAAAWLLDLLHLPATSDVGFTTGATTANFVGLAAGRQYLMDQEGWDLQSLGLSGAPRITTFAGRERHAAVDLALRYLGLGACVPVDADEQGRILPEALAAAMDEQPGPSLVCLQAGNLHSGAFDPMAEAVAVAHERGAWVHVDGAFGLWAAVSPTLRERLAGVEGADSWATDAHKTLNVPYDCGLAIVASPEALRRAFSIHTSYFIATDAGPGDPFEKVPELSRRARGIPVWAALRQLGRHGVIAMVERLAANARALAEGLAAIPGVEVLNDVVFTQVSVSFGSDDRTHRVTQRLMAEGAVWMSGSAWRGREILRISVSNWSTDAGDVAASIAAVRRAVEAEPEA
;
A
#
# COMPACT_ATOMS: atom_id res chain seq x y z
N MET A 1 10.77 34.54 29.10
CA MET A 1 10.64 33.76 27.87
C MET A 1 10.44 32.31 28.26
N SER A 2 9.42 31.65 27.75
CA SER A 2 9.03 30.28 28.13
C SER A 2 10.12 29.26 27.77
N ALA A 3 10.44 28.32 28.65
CA ALA A 3 11.40 27.22 28.44
C ALA A 3 10.94 26.20 27.36
N MET A 4 9.64 26.24 26.97
CA MET A 4 9.06 25.34 25.97
C MET A 4 9.76 25.39 24.59
N PRO A 5 10.04 26.55 23.97
CA PRO A 5 10.70 26.57 22.66
C PRO A 5 12.11 25.97 22.67
N GLU A 6 12.79 26.02 23.78
CA GLU A 6 14.17 25.53 23.93
C GLU A 6 14.22 23.99 24.01
N ALA A 7 13.29 23.38 24.76
CA ALA A 7 13.16 21.93 24.86
C ALA A 7 12.81 21.28 23.50
N TYR A 8 11.86 21.82 22.74
CA TYR A 8 11.56 21.37 21.39
C TYR A 8 12.76 21.50 20.46
N SER A 9 13.47 22.65 20.50
CA SER A 9 14.62 22.90 19.65
C SER A 9 15.76 21.91 19.89
N ALA A 10 16.04 21.53 21.16
CA ALA A 10 17.08 20.56 21.50
C ALA A 10 16.75 19.17 20.97
N ALA A 11 15.54 18.64 21.26
CA ALA A 11 15.10 17.34 20.82
C ALA A 11 15.05 17.20 19.30
N LEU A 12 14.47 18.19 18.60
CA LEU A 12 14.38 18.18 17.12
C LEU A 12 15.75 18.27 16.46
N LYS A 13 16.71 19.00 17.01
CA LYS A 13 18.08 19.01 16.48
C LYS A 13 18.74 17.63 16.61
N ARG A 14 18.56 16.91 17.74
CA ARG A 14 19.08 15.56 17.89
C ARG A 14 18.43 14.59 16.91
N ALA A 15 17.11 14.62 16.78
CA ALA A 15 16.37 13.81 15.81
C ALA A 15 16.86 14.06 14.38
N MET A 16 17.09 15.32 13.99
CA MET A 16 17.64 15.68 12.68
C MET A 16 19.02 15.08 12.45
N VAL A 17 19.91 15.14 13.43
CA VAL A 17 21.26 14.57 13.33
C VAL A 17 21.16 13.07 13.10
N HIS A 18 20.47 12.33 13.97
CA HIS A 18 20.32 10.88 13.82
C HIS A 18 19.67 10.48 12.50
N ALA A 19 18.62 11.20 12.07
CA ALA A 19 17.94 10.91 10.80
C ALA A 19 18.84 11.15 9.59
N THR A 20 19.61 12.24 9.58
CA THR A 20 20.53 12.53 8.47
C THR A 20 21.71 11.56 8.42
N ASP A 21 22.27 11.19 9.58
CA ASP A 21 23.35 10.21 9.66
C ASP A 21 22.87 8.81 9.21
N TRP A 22 21.65 8.40 9.63
CA TRP A 22 21.03 7.18 9.15
C TRP A 22 20.90 7.18 7.63
N LEU A 23 20.28 8.22 7.05
CA LEU A 23 20.05 8.32 5.59
C LEU A 23 21.39 8.33 4.82
N ALA A 24 22.41 9.01 5.33
CA ALA A 24 23.74 9.04 4.72
C ALA A 24 24.41 7.65 4.73
N SER A 25 24.12 6.81 5.71
CA SER A 25 24.69 5.47 5.84
C SER A 25 24.02 4.40 4.95
N VAL A 26 22.76 4.64 4.51
CA VAL A 26 21.94 3.66 3.77
C VAL A 26 22.60 3.06 2.51
N PRO A 27 23.32 3.81 1.68
CA PRO A 27 23.97 3.24 0.49
C PRO A 27 25.01 2.16 0.81
N ASP A 28 25.72 2.28 1.92
CA ASP A 28 26.88 1.44 2.23
C ASP A 28 26.61 0.37 3.29
N ARG A 29 25.49 0.48 4.00
CA ARG A 29 25.16 -0.47 5.08
C ARG A 29 24.51 -1.74 4.56
N PRO A 30 24.62 -2.88 5.29
CA PRO A 30 23.78 -4.05 5.04
C PRO A 30 22.29 -3.69 5.08
N VAL A 31 21.51 -4.30 4.17
CA VAL A 31 20.07 -4.03 4.12
C VAL A 31 19.34 -4.66 5.31
N ARG A 32 19.80 -5.83 5.76
CA ARG A 32 19.25 -6.49 6.94
C ARG A 32 19.65 -5.80 8.26
N PRO A 33 18.85 -5.90 9.32
CA PRO A 33 19.26 -5.47 10.65
C PRO A 33 20.44 -6.29 11.16
N ALA A 34 21.24 -5.71 12.08
CA ALA A 34 22.38 -6.40 12.70
C ALA A 34 21.94 -7.34 13.83
N VAL A 35 20.82 -7.04 14.49
CA VAL A 35 20.26 -7.79 15.62
C VAL A 35 18.77 -8.06 15.40
N ASP A 36 18.22 -9.04 16.08
CA ASP A 36 16.78 -9.36 16.07
C ASP A 36 15.98 -8.58 17.13
N ALA A 37 14.66 -8.76 17.13
CA ALA A 37 13.77 -8.06 18.05
C ALA A 37 14.02 -8.42 19.53
N ASP A 38 14.38 -9.67 19.84
CA ASP A 38 14.66 -10.11 21.22
C ASP A 38 15.93 -9.46 21.76
N GLN A 39 16.96 -9.31 20.91
CA GLN A 39 18.21 -8.62 21.26
C GLN A 39 17.97 -7.11 21.47
N VAL A 40 17.16 -6.45 20.65
CA VAL A 40 16.74 -5.06 20.90
C VAL A 40 15.95 -4.96 22.19
N ALA A 41 14.96 -5.83 22.41
CA ALA A 41 14.15 -5.84 23.62
C ALA A 41 15.01 -6.02 24.89
N ALA A 42 16.05 -6.85 24.84
CA ALA A 42 16.97 -7.04 25.94
C ALA A 42 17.81 -5.78 26.27
N SER A 43 18.00 -4.88 25.30
CA SER A 43 18.73 -3.61 25.50
C SER A 43 17.82 -2.49 26.05
N LEU A 44 16.49 -2.61 25.93
CA LEU A 44 15.54 -1.64 26.43
C LEU A 44 15.32 -1.81 27.94
N ALA A 45 15.12 -0.70 28.64
CA ALA A 45 14.81 -0.75 30.07
C ALA A 45 13.47 -1.47 30.32
N SER A 46 13.44 -2.48 31.16
CA SER A 46 12.23 -3.24 31.52
C SER A 46 11.35 -2.53 32.55
N ILE A 47 11.89 -1.52 33.25
CA ILE A 47 11.22 -0.77 34.32
C ILE A 47 11.16 0.69 33.92
N LEU A 48 9.97 1.29 34.02
CA LEU A 48 9.78 2.72 33.79
C LEU A 48 10.62 3.52 34.81
N PRO A 49 11.47 4.48 34.40
CA PRO A 49 12.23 5.32 35.31
C PRO A 49 11.32 6.11 36.27
N ASP A 50 11.75 6.26 37.50
CA ASP A 50 11.01 7.02 38.54
C ASP A 50 11.04 8.54 38.30
N GLY A 51 12.04 9.04 37.58
CA GLY A 51 12.24 10.46 37.35
C GLY A 51 12.18 10.82 35.83
N PRO A 52 12.02 12.11 35.53
CA PRO A 52 12.05 12.60 34.14
C PRO A 52 13.47 12.58 33.58
N THR A 53 13.57 12.40 32.27
CA THR A 53 14.78 12.51 31.45
C THR A 53 14.65 13.69 30.50
N GLU A 54 15.73 14.40 30.21
CA GLU A 54 15.73 15.49 29.22
C GLU A 54 15.37 14.97 27.84
N ALA A 55 14.51 15.72 27.12
CA ALA A 55 13.94 15.27 25.84
C ALA A 55 15.00 14.96 24.76
N ALA A 56 16.12 15.69 24.76
CA ALA A 56 17.22 15.44 23.84
C ALA A 56 17.93 14.11 24.13
N ASP A 57 18.13 13.79 25.42
CA ASP A 57 18.77 12.54 25.86
C ASP A 57 17.89 11.34 25.52
N VAL A 58 16.57 11.46 25.68
CA VAL A 58 15.61 10.41 25.27
C VAL A 58 15.71 10.12 23.77
N VAL A 59 15.87 11.14 22.91
CA VAL A 59 16.03 10.96 21.47
C VAL A 59 17.35 10.25 21.15
N ASP A 60 18.44 10.61 21.83
CA ASP A 60 19.75 9.98 21.65
C ASP A 60 19.73 8.51 22.09
N GLU A 61 19.13 8.23 23.24
CA GLU A 61 18.95 6.88 23.76
C GLU A 61 18.12 6.03 22.79
N LEU A 62 16.96 6.53 22.36
CA LEU A 62 16.09 5.84 21.40
C LEU A 62 16.83 5.50 20.12
N ALA A 63 17.52 6.46 19.51
CA ALA A 63 18.25 6.26 18.26
C ALA A 63 19.37 5.21 18.43
N THR A 64 20.12 5.29 19.53
CA THR A 64 21.24 4.37 19.83
C THR A 64 20.74 2.94 20.04
N LEU A 65 19.65 2.76 20.78
CA LEU A 65 19.09 1.44 21.08
C LEU A 65 18.37 0.82 19.86
N ALA A 66 17.71 1.64 19.05
CA ALA A 66 16.94 1.16 17.88
C ALA A 66 17.84 0.83 16.67
N GLU A 67 18.90 1.61 16.42
CA GLU A 67 19.65 1.54 15.17
C GLU A 67 20.14 0.14 14.79
N PRO A 68 20.69 -0.70 15.68
CA PRO A 68 21.15 -2.05 15.33
C PRO A 68 20.03 -2.97 14.82
N GLY A 69 18.77 -2.73 15.24
CA GLY A 69 17.58 -3.48 14.84
C GLY A 69 16.86 -2.89 13.62
N LEU A 70 17.30 -1.76 13.06
CA LEU A 70 16.64 -1.15 11.91
C LEU A 70 17.02 -1.85 10.62
N MET A 71 15.99 -2.16 9.81
CA MET A 71 16.16 -2.60 8.42
C MET A 71 16.33 -1.39 7.52
N ALA A 72 17.29 -1.43 6.60
CA ALA A 72 17.54 -0.33 5.65
C ALA A 72 16.50 -0.32 4.51
N ILE A 73 15.22 -0.12 4.84
CA ILE A 73 14.11 -0.08 3.87
C ILE A 73 14.31 1.04 2.82
N GLN A 74 15.02 2.11 3.18
CA GLN A 74 15.35 3.21 2.27
C GLN A 74 16.39 2.82 1.20
N SER A 75 17.05 1.66 1.31
CA SER A 75 18.03 1.20 0.34
C SER A 75 17.40 0.84 -0.99
N GLY A 76 18.01 1.25 -2.11
CA GLY A 76 17.63 0.81 -3.46
C GLY A 76 17.72 -0.71 -3.67
N ARG A 77 18.37 -1.43 -2.74
CA ARG A 77 18.54 -2.89 -2.75
C ARG A 77 17.56 -3.61 -1.81
N PHE A 78 16.55 -2.90 -1.29
CA PHE A 78 15.45 -3.50 -0.53
C PHE A 78 14.27 -3.78 -1.47
N TYR A 79 13.87 -5.05 -1.57
CA TYR A 79 12.80 -5.52 -2.46
C TYR A 79 11.69 -6.29 -1.71
N GLY A 80 11.56 -6.08 -0.39
CA GLY A 80 10.61 -6.82 0.44
C GLY A 80 9.19 -6.24 0.38
N TRP A 81 8.18 -7.10 0.40
CA TRP A 81 6.75 -6.85 0.70
C TRP A 81 6.08 -5.67 -0.04
N VAL A 82 6.61 -5.21 -1.16
CA VAL A 82 6.13 -4.01 -1.88
C VAL A 82 6.25 -2.74 -1.03
N MET A 83 7.24 -2.65 -0.15
CA MET A 83 7.52 -1.44 0.59
C MET A 83 8.28 -0.46 -0.30
N GLY A 84 7.81 0.79 -0.37
CA GLY A 84 8.51 1.87 -1.03
C GLY A 84 9.62 2.46 -0.15
N GLY A 85 10.45 3.30 -0.76
CA GLY A 85 11.29 4.22 -0.01
C GLY A 85 10.49 5.46 0.43
N THR A 86 11.19 6.53 0.79
CA THR A 86 10.54 7.79 1.14
C THR A 86 11.15 8.94 0.38
N LEU A 87 10.32 9.69 -0.36
CA LEU A 87 10.73 10.89 -1.08
C LEU A 87 11.15 12.01 -0.09
N PRO A 88 12.19 12.78 -0.39
CA PRO A 88 12.71 13.80 0.54
C PRO A 88 11.67 14.82 0.98
N ALA A 89 10.86 15.39 0.07
CA ALA A 89 9.84 16.36 0.43
C ALA A 89 8.69 15.74 1.23
N ALA A 90 8.33 14.48 0.94
CA ALA A 90 7.31 13.76 1.70
C ALA A 90 7.74 13.50 3.14
N MET A 91 9.00 13.09 3.36
CA MET A 91 9.58 12.90 4.69
C MET A 91 9.64 14.22 5.48
N ALA A 92 10.13 15.29 4.86
CA ALA A 92 10.18 16.59 5.51
C ALA A 92 8.78 17.13 5.85
N ALA A 93 7.81 16.92 4.96
CA ALA A 93 6.41 17.27 5.21
C ALA A 93 5.80 16.46 6.36
N ASP A 94 6.18 15.18 6.51
CA ASP A 94 5.73 14.37 7.64
C ASP A 94 6.28 14.84 9.00
N TRP A 95 7.50 15.39 9.02
CA TRP A 95 8.03 16.07 10.21
C TRP A 95 7.19 17.30 10.56
N LEU A 96 6.76 18.09 9.53
CA LEU A 96 5.86 19.22 9.74
C LEU A 96 4.49 18.76 10.24
N VAL A 97 3.94 17.65 9.75
CA VAL A 97 2.69 17.05 10.28
C VAL A 97 2.81 16.77 11.77
N SER A 98 3.94 16.19 12.21
CA SER A 98 4.19 15.95 13.64
C SER A 98 4.32 17.24 14.46
N ALA A 99 4.99 18.27 13.90
CA ALA A 99 5.16 19.55 14.58
C ALA A 99 3.87 20.39 14.63
N TRP A 100 3.04 20.32 13.60
CA TRP A 100 1.77 21.05 13.53
C TRP A 100 0.64 20.38 14.32
N ASP A 101 0.72 19.05 14.52
CA ASP A 101 -0.21 18.21 15.31
C ASP A 101 -1.68 18.46 14.96
N GLN A 102 -2.01 18.47 13.66
CA GLN A 102 -3.36 18.76 13.19
C GLN A 102 -4.20 17.49 13.12
N ASN A 103 -5.32 17.48 13.84
CA ASN A 103 -6.35 16.44 13.67
C ASN A 103 -7.19 16.75 12.42
N THR A 104 -6.99 16.02 11.34
CA THR A 104 -7.65 16.27 10.05
C THR A 104 -9.02 15.59 10.00
N GLY A 105 -9.90 15.89 10.92
CA GLY A 105 -11.28 15.37 10.93
C GLY A 105 -12.28 16.39 10.33
N LEU A 106 -12.16 17.66 10.70
CA LEU A 106 -13.14 18.69 10.39
C LEU A 106 -12.50 19.85 9.63
N ARG A 107 -13.09 20.26 8.50
CA ARG A 107 -12.64 21.42 7.71
C ARG A 107 -12.61 22.72 8.54
N PHE A 108 -13.61 22.90 9.41
CA PHE A 108 -13.70 24.06 10.27
C PHE A 108 -12.53 24.13 11.28
N ALA A 109 -12.18 22.99 11.87
CA ALA A 109 -11.16 22.94 12.92
C ALA A 109 -9.73 23.04 12.38
N THR A 110 -9.46 22.40 11.24
CA THR A 110 -8.12 22.30 10.63
C THR A 110 -8.15 22.65 9.14
N PRO A 111 -8.50 23.90 8.78
CA PRO A 111 -8.76 24.27 7.39
C PRO A 111 -7.55 24.08 6.45
N ALA A 112 -6.33 24.29 6.93
CA ALA A 112 -5.14 24.08 6.13
C ALA A 112 -4.93 22.60 5.76
N ALA A 113 -5.08 21.71 6.73
CA ALA A 113 -4.91 20.28 6.50
C ALA A 113 -6.00 19.74 5.57
N ALA A 114 -7.27 20.13 5.78
CA ALA A 114 -8.37 19.75 4.91
C ALA A 114 -8.19 20.24 3.47
N ALA A 115 -7.82 21.50 3.27
CA ALA A 115 -7.59 22.06 1.93
C ALA A 115 -6.41 21.40 1.21
N ILE A 116 -5.35 21.01 1.92
CA ILE A 116 -4.22 20.27 1.34
C ILE A 116 -4.66 18.85 0.93
N GLU A 117 -5.46 18.15 1.74
CA GLU A 117 -6.03 16.85 1.37
C GLU A 117 -6.93 16.95 0.14
N GLU A 118 -7.80 17.95 0.07
CA GLU A 118 -8.66 18.20 -1.10
C GLU A 118 -7.83 18.45 -2.38
N SER A 119 -6.77 19.25 -2.27
CA SER A 119 -5.84 19.51 -3.39
C SER A 119 -5.13 18.23 -3.83
N ALA A 120 -4.63 17.44 -2.88
CA ALA A 120 -3.99 16.15 -3.16
C ALA A 120 -4.97 15.16 -3.80
N ALA A 121 -6.21 15.09 -3.31
CA ALA A 121 -7.27 14.25 -3.85
C ALA A 121 -7.56 14.59 -5.33
N ALA A 122 -7.73 15.87 -5.65
CA ALA A 122 -7.97 16.30 -7.03
C ALA A 122 -6.80 15.92 -7.97
N TRP A 123 -5.55 16.09 -7.51
CA TRP A 123 -4.36 15.69 -8.29
C TRP A 123 -4.26 14.17 -8.46
N LEU A 124 -4.64 13.38 -7.44
CA LEU A 124 -4.64 11.93 -7.50
C LEU A 124 -5.66 11.41 -8.51
N LEU A 125 -6.90 11.92 -8.48
CA LEU A 125 -7.94 11.52 -9.44
C LEU A 125 -7.53 11.81 -10.89
N ASP A 126 -6.95 12.97 -11.14
CA ASP A 126 -6.46 13.35 -12.45
C ASP A 126 -5.25 12.51 -12.90
N LEU A 127 -4.29 12.22 -12.01
CA LEU A 127 -3.13 11.39 -12.30
C LEU A 127 -3.49 9.93 -12.57
N LEU A 128 -4.41 9.38 -11.80
CA LEU A 128 -4.87 7.98 -11.91
C LEU A 128 -5.95 7.80 -12.98
N HIS A 129 -6.38 8.87 -13.65
CA HIS A 129 -7.44 8.88 -14.67
C HIS A 129 -8.77 8.32 -14.13
N LEU A 130 -9.09 8.56 -12.88
CA LEU A 130 -10.33 8.17 -12.25
C LEU A 130 -11.39 9.29 -12.35
N PRO A 131 -12.70 8.97 -12.19
CA PRO A 131 -13.74 9.97 -12.29
C PRO A 131 -13.52 11.15 -11.35
N ALA A 132 -13.50 12.37 -11.87
CA ALA A 132 -13.24 13.59 -11.11
C ALA A 132 -14.29 13.89 -10.02
N THR A 133 -15.43 13.21 -10.08
CA THR A 133 -16.53 13.30 -9.08
C THR A 133 -16.32 12.38 -7.89
N SER A 134 -15.32 11.50 -7.92
CA SER A 134 -15.03 10.58 -6.84
C SER A 134 -14.52 11.31 -5.59
N ASP A 135 -14.80 10.74 -4.42
CA ASP A 135 -14.17 11.18 -3.16
C ASP A 135 -12.94 10.32 -2.83
N VAL A 136 -11.96 10.96 -2.16
CA VAL A 136 -10.72 10.29 -1.71
C VAL A 136 -10.61 10.41 -0.20
N GLY A 137 -10.50 9.26 0.48
CA GLY A 137 -10.20 9.14 1.89
C GLY A 137 -8.73 8.73 2.12
N PHE A 138 -8.04 9.42 3.03
CA PHE A 138 -6.65 9.11 3.39
C PHE A 138 -6.63 8.19 4.61
N THR A 139 -6.27 6.94 4.42
CA THR A 139 -6.28 5.86 5.41
C THR A 139 -4.88 5.48 5.86
N THR A 140 -4.76 4.50 6.77
CA THR A 140 -3.48 3.94 7.22
C THR A 140 -2.81 3.02 6.18
N GLY A 141 -3.57 2.53 5.20
CA GLY A 141 -3.04 1.65 4.16
C GLY A 141 -4.16 0.98 3.37
N ALA A 142 -3.79 0.21 2.33
CA ALA A 142 -4.72 -0.45 1.44
C ALA A 142 -5.68 -1.41 2.18
N THR A 143 -5.29 -2.01 3.29
CA THR A 143 -6.20 -2.83 4.10
C THR A 143 -7.40 -2.02 4.59
N THR A 144 -7.17 -0.83 5.15
CA THR A 144 -8.25 0.07 5.56
C THR A 144 -8.95 0.69 4.34
N ALA A 145 -8.21 0.97 3.25
CA ALA A 145 -8.80 1.49 2.03
C ALA A 145 -9.76 0.49 1.36
N ASN A 146 -9.40 -0.81 1.33
CA ASN A 146 -10.30 -1.89 0.90
C ASN A 146 -11.55 -1.95 1.80
N PHE A 147 -11.36 -1.87 3.13
CA PHE A 147 -12.49 -1.80 4.06
C PHE A 147 -13.43 -0.62 3.74
N VAL A 148 -12.89 0.56 3.45
CA VAL A 148 -13.68 1.76 3.12
C VAL A 148 -14.47 1.58 1.82
N GLY A 149 -13.81 1.13 0.73
CA GLY A 149 -14.46 0.90 -0.56
C GLY A 149 -15.56 -0.16 -0.48
N LEU A 150 -15.29 -1.25 0.23
CA LEU A 150 -16.27 -2.33 0.44
C LEU A 150 -17.41 -1.93 1.40
N ALA A 151 -17.14 -1.06 2.40
CA ALA A 151 -18.17 -0.50 3.27
C ALA A 151 -19.13 0.40 2.51
N ALA A 152 -18.61 1.24 1.60
CA ALA A 152 -19.42 2.06 0.71
C ALA A 152 -20.28 1.19 -0.22
N GLY A 153 -19.71 0.12 -0.79
CA GLY A 153 -20.44 -0.85 -1.61
C GLY A 153 -21.53 -1.59 -0.83
N ARG A 154 -21.22 -2.03 0.40
CA ARG A 154 -22.23 -2.63 1.29
C ARG A 154 -23.36 -1.67 1.58
N GLN A 155 -23.06 -0.41 1.89
CA GLN A 155 -24.08 0.61 2.13
C GLN A 155 -24.95 0.82 0.89
N TYR A 156 -24.30 1.01 -0.27
CA TYR A 156 -25.02 1.21 -1.54
C TYR A 156 -25.98 0.06 -1.85
N LEU A 157 -25.51 -1.19 -1.74
CA LEU A 157 -26.35 -2.36 -2.02
C LEU A 157 -27.51 -2.49 -1.06
N MET A 158 -27.31 -2.21 0.23
CA MET A 158 -28.40 -2.24 1.21
C MET A 158 -29.42 -1.13 0.96
N ASP A 159 -28.98 0.04 0.50
CA ASP A 159 -29.87 1.13 0.09
C ASP A 159 -30.74 0.72 -1.12
N GLN A 160 -30.17 0.02 -2.10
CA GLN A 160 -30.94 -0.50 -3.26
C GLN A 160 -32.00 -1.52 -2.84
N GLU A 161 -31.73 -2.32 -1.80
CA GLU A 161 -32.68 -3.28 -1.22
C GLU A 161 -33.68 -2.62 -0.25
N GLY A 162 -33.60 -1.31 -0.02
CA GLY A 162 -34.45 -0.58 0.93
C GLY A 162 -34.20 -0.94 2.39
N TRP A 163 -32.99 -1.47 2.70
CA TRP A 163 -32.63 -1.91 4.05
C TRP A 163 -31.89 -0.81 4.81
N ASP A 164 -32.44 -0.40 5.98
CA ASP A 164 -31.77 0.56 6.87
C ASP A 164 -30.64 -0.12 7.66
N LEU A 165 -29.45 -0.18 7.02
CA LEU A 165 -28.28 -0.80 7.59
C LEU A 165 -27.81 -0.14 8.89
N GLN A 166 -27.98 1.17 9.02
CA GLN A 166 -27.52 1.92 10.18
C GLN A 166 -28.32 1.62 11.44
N SER A 167 -29.64 1.49 11.29
CA SER A 167 -30.53 1.20 12.43
C SER A 167 -30.67 -0.30 12.73
N LEU A 168 -30.61 -1.15 11.69
CA LEU A 168 -30.92 -2.59 11.81
C LEU A 168 -29.67 -3.49 11.78
N GLY A 169 -28.55 -2.96 11.33
CA GLY A 169 -27.35 -3.77 11.11
C GLY A 169 -27.57 -4.83 10.02
N LEU A 170 -26.78 -5.91 10.04
CA LEU A 170 -26.88 -6.99 9.06
C LEU A 170 -27.82 -8.14 9.47
N SER A 171 -28.35 -8.12 10.69
CA SER A 171 -29.23 -9.19 11.15
C SER A 171 -30.59 -9.14 10.44
N GLY A 172 -30.85 -10.13 9.58
CA GLY A 172 -32.06 -10.18 8.75
C GLY A 172 -31.97 -9.41 7.43
N ALA A 173 -30.82 -8.77 7.14
CA ALA A 173 -30.58 -8.08 5.87
C ALA A 173 -30.55 -9.08 4.69
N PRO A 174 -30.85 -8.63 3.46
CA PRO A 174 -30.52 -9.37 2.27
C PRO A 174 -29.05 -9.74 2.26
N ARG A 175 -28.74 -10.98 1.91
CA ARG A 175 -27.36 -11.46 1.90
C ARG A 175 -26.60 -10.84 0.75
N ILE A 176 -25.50 -10.18 1.03
CA ILE A 176 -24.53 -9.74 0.02
C ILE A 176 -23.56 -10.90 -0.24
N THR A 177 -23.44 -11.31 -1.51
CA THR A 177 -22.41 -12.27 -1.95
C THR A 177 -21.20 -11.51 -2.48
N THR A 178 -20.00 -11.86 -2.02
CA THR A 178 -18.77 -11.26 -2.51
C THR A 178 -18.01 -12.23 -3.40
N PHE A 179 -17.55 -11.78 -4.56
CA PHE A 179 -16.75 -12.55 -5.52
C PHE A 179 -15.36 -11.93 -5.64
N ALA A 180 -14.32 -12.74 -5.67
CA ALA A 180 -12.94 -12.30 -5.88
C ALA A 180 -12.08 -13.40 -6.48
N GLY A 181 -11.05 -13.06 -7.23
CA GLY A 181 -10.09 -14.02 -7.76
C GLY A 181 -9.49 -14.89 -6.64
N ARG A 182 -9.20 -16.16 -6.95
CA ARG A 182 -8.65 -17.09 -5.95
C ARG A 182 -7.26 -16.67 -5.45
N GLU A 183 -6.51 -15.89 -6.21
CA GLU A 183 -5.19 -15.35 -5.87
C GLU A 183 -5.24 -13.91 -5.32
N ARG A 184 -6.39 -13.47 -4.78
CA ARG A 184 -6.54 -12.16 -4.14
C ARG A 184 -5.64 -12.01 -2.92
N HIS A 185 -5.32 -10.79 -2.58
CA HIS A 185 -4.59 -10.51 -1.34
C HIS A 185 -5.49 -10.71 -0.11
N ALA A 186 -4.92 -11.26 0.98
CA ALA A 186 -5.64 -11.54 2.24
C ALA A 186 -6.27 -10.29 2.92
N ALA A 187 -5.86 -9.07 2.53
CA ALA A 187 -6.47 -7.84 3.01
C ALA A 187 -7.95 -7.72 2.63
N VAL A 188 -8.35 -8.27 1.47
CA VAL A 188 -9.76 -8.33 1.05
C VAL A 188 -10.57 -9.21 2.02
N ASP A 189 -10.07 -10.42 2.33
CA ASP A 189 -10.73 -11.31 3.29
C ASP A 189 -10.84 -10.68 4.68
N LEU A 190 -9.82 -9.94 5.11
CA LEU A 190 -9.82 -9.22 6.38
C LEU A 190 -10.86 -8.10 6.39
N ALA A 191 -10.96 -7.31 5.32
CA ALA A 191 -11.96 -6.26 5.18
C ALA A 191 -13.39 -6.83 5.20
N LEU A 192 -13.64 -7.92 4.46
CA LEU A 192 -14.93 -8.62 4.47
C LEU A 192 -15.31 -9.15 5.86
N ARG A 193 -14.33 -9.66 6.60
CA ARG A 193 -14.53 -10.11 7.98
C ARG A 193 -14.96 -8.95 8.89
N TYR A 194 -14.29 -7.81 8.81
CA TYR A 194 -14.64 -6.63 9.60
C TYR A 194 -16.03 -6.08 9.25
N LEU A 195 -16.42 -6.21 7.98
CA LEU A 195 -17.73 -5.80 7.50
C LEU A 195 -18.86 -6.79 7.83
N GLY A 196 -18.54 -7.98 8.38
CA GLY A 196 -19.51 -9.02 8.68
C GLY A 196 -20.08 -9.71 7.44
N LEU A 197 -19.40 -9.64 6.29
CA LEU A 197 -19.87 -10.21 5.02
C LEU A 197 -19.47 -11.69 4.83
N GLY A 198 -18.55 -12.19 5.68
CA GLY A 198 -18.11 -13.57 5.61
C GLY A 198 -17.06 -13.80 4.52
N ALA A 199 -16.91 -15.06 4.10
CA ALA A 199 -15.96 -15.45 3.07
C ALA A 199 -16.50 -15.11 1.67
N CYS A 200 -15.61 -14.69 0.77
CA CYS A 200 -15.96 -14.52 -0.63
C CYS A 200 -16.02 -15.85 -1.38
N VAL A 201 -16.76 -15.86 -2.48
CA VAL A 201 -16.76 -16.93 -3.49
C VAL A 201 -15.48 -16.76 -4.32
N PRO A 202 -14.56 -17.75 -4.30
CA PRO A 202 -13.35 -17.68 -5.09
C PRO A 202 -13.66 -17.92 -6.57
N VAL A 203 -13.25 -17.01 -7.44
CA VAL A 203 -13.37 -17.13 -8.89
C VAL A 203 -12.07 -17.66 -9.47
N ASP A 204 -12.16 -18.50 -10.48
CA ASP A 204 -11.00 -19.06 -11.17
C ASP A 204 -10.15 -17.98 -11.83
N ALA A 205 -8.83 -18.24 -11.88
CA ALA A 205 -7.84 -17.34 -12.41
C ALA A 205 -6.92 -18.07 -13.39
N ASP A 206 -6.34 -17.30 -14.32
CA ASP A 206 -5.34 -17.78 -15.27
C ASP A 206 -3.99 -18.09 -14.62
N GLU A 207 -2.98 -18.45 -15.43
CA GLU A 207 -1.63 -18.79 -14.95
C GLU A 207 -0.87 -17.61 -14.34
N GLN A 208 -1.30 -16.38 -14.60
CA GLN A 208 -0.73 -15.16 -14.01
C GLN A 208 -1.54 -14.64 -12.80
N GLY A 209 -2.59 -15.35 -12.40
CA GLY A 209 -3.46 -15.01 -11.28
C GLY A 209 -4.53 -13.96 -11.61
N ARG A 210 -4.79 -13.69 -12.89
CA ARG A 210 -5.87 -12.80 -13.34
C ARG A 210 -7.21 -13.52 -13.28
N ILE A 211 -8.23 -12.86 -12.75
CA ILE A 211 -9.60 -13.40 -12.73
C ILE A 211 -10.06 -13.72 -14.17
N LEU A 212 -10.82 -14.81 -14.33
CA LEU A 212 -11.43 -15.15 -15.61
C LEU A 212 -12.85 -14.58 -15.66
N PRO A 213 -13.17 -13.62 -16.59
CA PRO A 213 -14.49 -12.98 -16.65
C PRO A 213 -15.64 -13.97 -16.87
N GLU A 214 -15.42 -15.02 -17.68
CA GLU A 214 -16.41 -16.08 -17.90
C GLU A 214 -16.67 -16.91 -16.63
N ALA A 215 -15.64 -17.15 -15.81
CA ALA A 215 -15.81 -17.83 -14.53
C ALA A 215 -16.52 -16.92 -13.51
N LEU A 216 -16.26 -15.60 -13.55
CA LEU A 216 -16.97 -14.62 -12.74
C LEU A 216 -18.47 -14.61 -13.11
N ALA A 217 -18.80 -14.53 -14.40
CA ALA A 217 -20.18 -14.56 -14.88
C ALA A 217 -20.91 -15.81 -14.39
N ALA A 218 -20.31 -16.99 -14.56
CA ALA A 218 -20.89 -18.25 -14.13
C ALA A 218 -21.13 -18.30 -12.60
N ALA A 219 -20.13 -17.88 -11.81
CA ALA A 219 -20.25 -17.85 -10.35
C ALA A 219 -21.35 -16.89 -9.86
N MET A 220 -21.52 -15.73 -10.51
CA MET A 220 -22.58 -14.77 -10.19
C MET A 220 -23.97 -15.27 -10.58
N ASP A 221 -24.10 -15.96 -11.71
CA ASP A 221 -25.38 -16.55 -12.17
C ASP A 221 -25.86 -17.68 -11.22
N GLU A 222 -24.94 -18.39 -10.57
CA GLU A 222 -25.26 -19.40 -9.55
C GLU A 222 -25.73 -18.79 -8.21
N GLN A 223 -25.40 -17.53 -7.94
CA GLN A 223 -25.71 -16.85 -6.67
C GLN A 223 -26.30 -15.46 -6.92
N PRO A 224 -27.54 -15.36 -7.43
CA PRO A 224 -28.17 -14.08 -7.71
C PRO A 224 -28.48 -13.30 -6.44
N GLY A 225 -28.49 -11.98 -6.54
CA GLY A 225 -28.78 -11.03 -5.46
C GLY A 225 -27.72 -9.96 -5.30
N PRO A 226 -27.84 -9.13 -4.24
CA PRO A 226 -26.85 -8.07 -3.99
C PRO A 226 -25.43 -8.62 -3.94
N SER A 227 -24.52 -8.05 -4.71
CA SER A 227 -23.17 -8.60 -4.83
C SER A 227 -22.07 -7.54 -4.91
N LEU A 228 -20.90 -7.90 -4.35
CA LEU A 228 -19.64 -7.18 -4.44
C LEU A 228 -18.67 -8.01 -5.28
N VAL A 229 -17.99 -7.37 -6.22
CA VAL A 229 -16.89 -7.98 -6.97
C VAL A 229 -15.60 -7.27 -6.62
N CYS A 230 -14.59 -8.02 -6.16
CA CYS A 230 -13.26 -7.49 -5.88
C CYS A 230 -12.31 -7.90 -7.00
N LEU A 231 -11.86 -6.93 -7.78
CA LEU A 231 -10.84 -7.08 -8.81
C LEU A 231 -9.46 -6.68 -8.24
N GLN A 232 -8.40 -7.13 -8.88
CA GLN A 232 -7.03 -6.87 -8.44
C GLN A 232 -6.22 -6.15 -9.53
N ALA A 233 -5.70 -4.97 -9.20
CA ALA A 233 -4.73 -4.25 -10.01
C ALA A 233 -3.33 -4.46 -9.44
N GLY A 234 -2.62 -5.48 -9.93
CA GLY A 234 -1.31 -5.91 -9.47
C GLY A 234 -1.38 -7.12 -8.54
N ASN A 235 -1.30 -8.32 -9.10
CA ASN A 235 -1.17 -9.55 -8.31
C ASN A 235 0.12 -9.54 -7.48
N LEU A 236 0.05 -10.05 -6.26
CA LEU A 236 1.15 -10.04 -5.30
C LEU A 236 2.42 -10.74 -5.82
N HIS A 237 2.29 -11.81 -6.60
CA HIS A 237 3.40 -12.62 -7.11
C HIS A 237 3.76 -12.28 -8.55
N SER A 238 2.78 -12.19 -9.44
CA SER A 238 3.01 -11.94 -10.86
C SER A 238 3.05 -10.45 -11.24
N GLY A 239 2.43 -9.58 -10.44
CA GLY A 239 2.20 -8.19 -10.81
C GLY A 239 1.13 -8.02 -11.88
N ALA A 240 0.43 -9.08 -12.25
CA ALA A 240 -0.60 -9.06 -13.30
C ALA A 240 -1.84 -8.25 -12.87
N PHE A 241 -2.56 -7.77 -13.87
CA PHE A 241 -3.78 -6.98 -13.71
C PHE A 241 -4.97 -7.79 -14.20
N ASP A 242 -6.05 -7.79 -13.45
CA ASP A 242 -7.31 -8.39 -13.90
C ASP A 242 -7.80 -7.70 -15.19
N PRO A 243 -8.55 -8.39 -16.07
CA PRO A 243 -9.13 -7.80 -17.27
C PRO A 243 -10.30 -6.88 -16.90
N MET A 244 -9.94 -5.61 -16.51
CA MET A 244 -10.87 -4.67 -15.86
C MET A 244 -12.12 -4.41 -16.69
N ALA A 245 -11.98 -4.11 -17.98
CA ALA A 245 -13.12 -3.75 -18.81
C ALA A 245 -14.17 -4.86 -18.88
N GLU A 246 -13.73 -6.10 -19.11
CA GLU A 246 -14.61 -7.26 -19.24
C GLU A 246 -15.21 -7.64 -17.88
N ALA A 247 -14.40 -7.66 -16.81
CA ALA A 247 -14.87 -8.05 -15.49
C ALA A 247 -15.83 -7.01 -14.88
N VAL A 248 -15.58 -5.71 -15.08
CA VAL A 248 -16.50 -4.62 -14.69
C VAL A 248 -17.83 -4.75 -15.44
N ALA A 249 -17.79 -4.97 -16.75
CA ALA A 249 -19.01 -5.13 -17.55
C ALA A 249 -19.85 -6.33 -17.07
N VAL A 250 -19.22 -7.49 -16.86
CA VAL A 250 -19.87 -8.70 -16.33
C VAL A 250 -20.56 -8.43 -14.98
N ALA A 251 -19.87 -7.71 -14.09
CA ALA A 251 -20.37 -7.40 -12.75
C ALA A 251 -21.55 -6.40 -12.80
N HIS A 252 -21.41 -5.32 -13.56
CA HIS A 252 -22.45 -4.29 -13.69
C HIS A 252 -23.72 -4.78 -14.41
N GLU A 253 -23.60 -5.66 -15.40
CA GLU A 253 -24.76 -6.32 -16.01
C GLU A 253 -25.62 -7.08 -14.99
N ARG A 254 -25.02 -7.48 -13.85
CA ARG A 254 -25.68 -8.19 -12.75
C ARG A 254 -25.96 -7.32 -11.53
N GLY A 255 -25.80 -5.99 -11.66
CA GLY A 255 -26.08 -5.02 -10.61
C GLY A 255 -25.10 -5.05 -9.43
N ALA A 256 -23.91 -5.60 -9.60
CA ALA A 256 -22.90 -5.65 -8.56
C ALA A 256 -22.17 -4.32 -8.39
N TRP A 257 -21.68 -4.08 -7.18
CA TRP A 257 -20.65 -3.06 -6.90
C TRP A 257 -19.27 -3.64 -7.17
N VAL A 258 -18.44 -2.92 -7.92
CA VAL A 258 -17.08 -3.33 -8.24
C VAL A 258 -16.06 -2.53 -7.42
N HIS A 259 -15.23 -3.25 -6.68
CA HIS A 259 -14.11 -2.72 -5.93
C HIS A 259 -12.79 -3.21 -6.53
N VAL A 260 -11.79 -2.31 -6.67
CA VAL A 260 -10.45 -2.66 -7.16
C VAL A 260 -9.43 -2.54 -6.03
N ASP A 261 -8.86 -3.68 -5.61
CA ASP A 261 -7.63 -3.68 -4.82
C ASP A 261 -6.44 -3.41 -5.75
N GLY A 262 -6.02 -2.16 -5.77
CA GLY A 262 -4.88 -1.66 -6.53
C GLY A 262 -3.73 -1.21 -5.62
N ALA A 263 -3.49 -1.91 -4.51
CA ALA A 263 -2.58 -1.52 -3.43
C ALA A 263 -1.24 -0.93 -3.92
N PHE A 264 -0.68 -1.47 -5.00
CA PHE A 264 0.49 -0.89 -5.66
C PHE A 264 0.32 -0.73 -7.17
N GLY A 265 -0.52 -1.57 -7.79
CA GLY A 265 -0.61 -1.63 -9.24
C GLY A 265 -1.48 -0.53 -9.85
N LEU A 266 -2.40 0.08 -9.09
CA LEU A 266 -3.19 1.21 -9.59
C LEU A 266 -2.32 2.36 -10.11
N TRP A 267 -1.11 2.51 -9.58
CA TRP A 267 -0.13 3.49 -10.03
C TRP A 267 0.36 3.28 -11.48
N ALA A 268 0.15 2.11 -12.07
CA ALA A 268 0.40 1.89 -13.50
C ALA A 268 -0.46 2.79 -14.40
N ALA A 269 -1.62 3.26 -13.92
CA ALA A 269 -2.51 4.16 -14.64
C ALA A 269 -1.86 5.51 -14.99
N VAL A 270 -0.86 5.97 -14.22
CA VAL A 270 -0.18 7.26 -14.48
C VAL A 270 0.69 7.22 -15.74
N SER A 271 1.17 6.03 -16.13
CA SER A 271 2.09 5.86 -17.26
C SER A 271 1.35 5.64 -18.57
N PRO A 272 1.65 6.42 -19.62
CA PRO A 272 1.08 6.19 -20.95
C PRO A 272 1.33 4.79 -21.51
N THR A 273 2.45 4.16 -21.12
CA THR A 273 2.84 2.83 -21.61
C THR A 273 2.27 1.67 -20.80
N LEU A 274 1.88 1.90 -19.54
CA LEU A 274 1.38 0.84 -18.65
C LEU A 274 -0.14 0.89 -18.48
N ARG A 275 -0.78 2.04 -18.67
CA ARG A 275 -2.22 2.22 -18.40
C ARG A 275 -3.13 1.32 -19.23
N GLU A 276 -2.72 0.91 -20.42
CA GLU A 276 -3.49 -0.02 -21.24
C GLU A 276 -3.80 -1.34 -20.53
N ARG A 277 -2.94 -1.74 -19.57
CA ARG A 277 -3.14 -2.92 -18.74
C ARG A 277 -4.28 -2.77 -17.72
N LEU A 278 -4.71 -1.54 -17.50
CA LEU A 278 -5.80 -1.15 -16.59
C LEU A 278 -7.03 -0.63 -17.38
N ALA A 279 -7.10 -0.87 -18.69
CA ALA A 279 -8.21 -0.38 -19.51
C ALA A 279 -9.56 -0.81 -18.91
N GLY A 280 -10.44 0.17 -18.64
CA GLY A 280 -11.73 -0.04 -17.98
C GLY A 280 -11.72 0.06 -16.46
N VAL A 281 -10.56 0.28 -15.82
CA VAL A 281 -10.49 0.43 -14.36
C VAL A 281 -11.32 1.61 -13.84
N GLU A 282 -11.45 2.66 -14.63
CA GLU A 282 -12.25 3.85 -14.32
C GLU A 282 -13.76 3.56 -14.24
N GLY A 283 -14.18 2.41 -14.75
CA GLY A 283 -15.58 1.95 -14.70
C GLY A 283 -15.95 1.30 -13.37
N ALA A 284 -15.01 0.99 -12.47
CA ALA A 284 -15.33 0.44 -11.17
C ALA A 284 -15.96 1.49 -10.23
N ASP A 285 -16.52 1.05 -9.11
CA ASP A 285 -17.23 1.89 -8.14
C ASP A 285 -16.33 2.37 -6.99
N SER A 286 -15.25 1.62 -6.70
CA SER A 286 -14.29 2.00 -5.68
C SER A 286 -12.90 1.40 -5.92
N TRP A 287 -11.86 2.07 -5.42
CA TRP A 287 -10.46 1.67 -5.56
C TRP A 287 -9.71 1.87 -4.26
N ALA A 288 -8.80 0.96 -3.96
CA ALA A 288 -7.83 1.09 -2.89
C ALA A 288 -6.42 1.10 -3.45
N THR A 289 -5.56 2.00 -2.94
CA THR A 289 -4.13 1.98 -3.25
C THR A 289 -3.30 2.52 -2.09
N ASP A 290 -1.99 2.23 -2.08
CA ASP A 290 -1.07 2.77 -1.09
C ASP A 290 -0.19 3.88 -1.65
N ALA A 291 -0.19 5.01 -0.98
CA ALA A 291 0.78 6.06 -1.24
C ALA A 291 2.16 5.71 -0.64
N HIS A 292 2.20 4.96 0.47
CA HIS A 292 3.45 4.50 1.09
C HIS A 292 4.13 3.32 0.36
N LYS A 293 3.52 2.79 -0.71
CA LYS A 293 4.16 1.84 -1.64
C LYS A 293 4.77 2.60 -2.82
N THR A 294 4.10 2.60 -3.96
CA THR A 294 4.65 3.11 -5.22
C THR A 294 4.91 4.62 -5.21
N LEU A 295 4.09 5.45 -4.53
CA LEU A 295 4.35 6.89 -4.45
C LEU A 295 5.48 7.27 -3.49
N ASN A 296 5.97 6.33 -2.68
CA ASN A 296 7.09 6.56 -1.77
C ASN A 296 6.87 7.72 -0.78
N VAL A 297 5.70 7.79 -0.15
CA VAL A 297 5.48 8.64 1.03
C VAL A 297 5.80 7.85 2.31
N PRO A 298 6.07 8.52 3.43
CA PRO A 298 6.31 7.82 4.71
C PRO A 298 5.11 6.93 5.12
N TYR A 299 5.39 5.85 5.83
CA TYR A 299 4.37 5.11 6.57
C TYR A 299 3.77 6.03 7.65
N ASP A 300 2.43 6.07 7.72
CA ASP A 300 1.51 5.24 6.97
C ASP A 300 0.60 6.10 6.09
N CYS A 301 0.27 5.67 4.87
CA CYS A 301 -0.73 6.32 4.03
C CYS A 301 -1.28 5.37 2.95
N GLY A 302 -2.59 5.08 3.02
CA GLY A 302 -3.38 4.46 1.97
C GLY A 302 -4.43 5.44 1.44
N LEU A 303 -4.98 5.13 0.29
CA LEU A 303 -5.98 5.94 -0.41
C LEU A 303 -7.21 5.06 -0.69
N ALA A 304 -8.35 5.44 -0.15
CA ALA A 304 -9.65 4.88 -0.51
C ALA A 304 -10.35 5.86 -1.45
N ILE A 305 -10.67 5.41 -2.65
CA ILE A 305 -11.31 6.23 -3.68
C ILE A 305 -12.67 5.62 -3.98
N VAL A 306 -13.73 6.42 -3.98
CA VAL A 306 -15.10 5.94 -4.18
C VAL A 306 -15.82 6.85 -5.17
N ALA A 307 -16.38 6.25 -6.23
CA ALA A 307 -17.06 6.96 -7.31
C ALA A 307 -18.34 7.67 -6.83
N SER A 308 -19.03 7.10 -5.84
CA SER A 308 -20.23 7.68 -5.23
C SER A 308 -19.91 8.33 -3.87
N PRO A 309 -19.73 9.67 -3.80
CA PRO A 309 -19.55 10.38 -2.53
C PRO A 309 -20.71 10.17 -1.55
N GLU A 310 -21.92 9.98 -2.06
CA GLU A 310 -23.09 9.72 -1.23
C GLU A 310 -22.99 8.38 -0.50
N ALA A 311 -22.66 7.29 -1.22
CA ALA A 311 -22.49 5.97 -0.63
C ALA A 311 -21.38 5.98 0.43
N LEU A 312 -20.26 6.69 0.17
CA LEU A 312 -19.17 6.85 1.11
C LEU A 312 -19.61 7.58 2.39
N ARG A 313 -20.24 8.74 2.26
CA ARG A 313 -20.72 9.49 3.42
C ARG A 313 -21.75 8.70 4.21
N ARG A 314 -22.70 8.04 3.58
CA ARG A 314 -23.69 7.20 4.26
C ARG A 314 -23.05 6.05 5.04
N ALA A 315 -21.91 5.55 4.59
CA ALA A 315 -21.19 4.50 5.32
C ALA A 315 -20.44 5.01 6.56
N PHE A 316 -19.98 6.28 6.57
CA PHE A 316 -19.06 6.78 7.60
C PHE A 316 -19.54 8.02 8.36
N SER A 317 -20.52 8.79 7.86
CA SER A 317 -20.99 9.99 8.56
C SER A 317 -21.53 9.68 9.94
N ILE A 318 -21.14 10.52 10.90
CA ILE A 318 -21.61 10.49 12.28
C ILE A 318 -22.32 11.81 12.57
N HIS A 319 -23.57 11.73 13.01
CA HIS A 319 -24.31 12.92 13.43
C HIS A 319 -24.25 13.05 14.96
N THR A 320 -23.60 14.11 15.45
CA THR A 320 -23.54 14.43 16.87
C THR A 320 -23.85 15.91 17.10
N SER A 321 -24.43 16.24 18.26
CA SER A 321 -24.85 17.61 18.60
C SER A 321 -23.70 18.61 18.78
N TYR A 322 -22.46 18.14 18.89
CA TYR A 322 -21.27 18.99 19.08
C TYR A 322 -20.42 19.20 17.81
N PHE A 323 -20.80 18.56 16.69
CA PHE A 323 -20.16 18.83 15.40
C PHE A 323 -20.83 20.02 14.71
N ILE A 324 -20.01 20.99 14.35
CA ILE A 324 -20.41 22.04 13.43
C ILE A 324 -20.15 21.47 12.03
N ALA A 325 -21.10 20.70 11.51
CA ALA A 325 -21.04 20.23 10.14
C ALA A 325 -21.16 21.43 9.19
N THR A 326 -20.29 21.49 8.19
CA THR A 326 -20.44 22.42 7.08
C THR A 326 -21.21 21.73 5.97
N ASP A 327 -22.49 22.07 5.80
CA ASP A 327 -23.33 21.52 4.72
C ASP A 327 -22.89 21.97 3.31
N ALA A 328 -21.86 22.80 3.21
CA ALA A 328 -21.36 23.34 1.95
C ALA A 328 -19.96 22.83 1.63
N GLY A 329 -19.77 22.33 0.40
CA GLY A 329 -18.46 21.94 -0.12
C GLY A 329 -18.24 20.41 -0.16
N PRO A 330 -16.97 19.96 -0.21
CA PRO A 330 -16.62 18.53 -0.42
C PRO A 330 -16.85 17.63 0.79
N GLY A 331 -17.53 18.11 1.84
CA GLY A 331 -17.73 17.38 3.10
C GLY A 331 -16.53 17.44 4.04
N ASP A 332 -16.70 16.95 5.25
CA ASP A 332 -15.62 16.85 6.21
C ASP A 332 -14.75 15.62 5.96
N PRO A 333 -13.43 15.68 6.19
CA PRO A 333 -12.53 14.54 5.96
C PRO A 333 -12.92 13.26 6.74
N PHE A 334 -13.52 13.37 7.94
CA PHE A 334 -13.95 12.22 8.72
C PHE A 334 -15.07 11.41 8.07
N GLU A 335 -15.86 12.03 7.17
CA GLU A 335 -16.97 11.35 6.47
C GLU A 335 -16.48 10.36 5.38
N LYS A 336 -15.17 10.32 5.13
CA LYS A 336 -14.55 9.53 4.06
C LYS A 336 -13.73 8.33 4.56
N VAL A 337 -13.56 8.21 5.88
CA VAL A 337 -12.72 7.20 6.52
C VAL A 337 -13.30 6.80 7.88
N PRO A 338 -12.94 5.63 8.44
CA PRO A 338 -13.48 5.19 9.72
C PRO A 338 -12.97 5.98 10.94
N GLU A 339 -11.85 6.69 10.81
CA GLU A 339 -11.27 7.43 11.94
C GLU A 339 -11.76 8.88 11.97
N LEU A 340 -12.31 9.30 13.10
CA LEU A 340 -12.67 10.71 13.36
C LEU A 340 -11.42 11.55 13.68
N SER A 341 -10.65 11.11 14.66
CA SER A 341 -9.37 11.73 15.03
C SER A 341 -8.24 11.05 14.29
N ARG A 342 -7.59 11.79 13.38
CA ARG A 342 -6.59 11.19 12.50
C ARG A 342 -5.46 12.14 12.12
N ARG A 343 -4.31 11.53 11.83
CA ARG A 343 -3.11 12.21 11.32
C ARG A 343 -3.38 12.82 9.93
N ALA A 344 -2.78 13.94 9.63
CA ALA A 344 -2.87 14.62 8.33
C ALA A 344 -2.04 13.93 7.24
N ARG A 345 -2.41 12.69 6.88
CA ARG A 345 -1.70 11.83 5.91
C ARG A 345 -1.64 12.38 4.50
N GLY A 346 -2.59 13.25 4.13
CA GLY A 346 -2.61 13.89 2.81
C GLY A 346 -1.50 14.92 2.60
N ILE A 347 -0.92 15.47 3.66
CA ILE A 347 0.16 16.47 3.56
C ILE A 347 1.44 15.89 2.95
N PRO A 348 2.00 14.75 3.40
CA PRO A 348 3.10 14.08 2.72
C PRO A 348 2.79 13.69 1.27
N VAL A 349 1.55 13.27 0.97
CA VAL A 349 1.11 12.96 -0.40
C VAL A 349 1.17 14.20 -1.28
N TRP A 350 0.60 15.31 -0.81
CA TRP A 350 0.67 16.58 -1.52
C TRP A 350 2.13 17.00 -1.79
N ALA A 351 3.00 16.86 -0.80
CA ALA A 351 4.42 17.22 -0.93
C ALA A 351 5.15 16.32 -1.94
N ALA A 352 4.88 15.01 -1.94
CA ALA A 352 5.42 14.08 -2.93
C ALA A 352 4.99 14.45 -4.36
N LEU A 353 3.68 14.67 -4.56
CA LEU A 353 3.13 15.06 -5.85
C LEU A 353 3.66 16.42 -6.31
N ARG A 354 3.83 17.37 -5.39
CA ARG A 354 4.38 18.69 -5.70
C ARG A 354 5.87 18.63 -6.04
N GLN A 355 6.65 17.76 -5.38
CA GLN A 355 8.06 17.54 -5.66
C GLN A 355 8.25 16.96 -7.06
N LEU A 356 7.50 15.92 -7.40
CA LEU A 356 7.67 15.17 -8.64
C LEU A 356 6.98 15.85 -9.84
N GLY A 357 5.83 16.46 -9.63
CA GLY A 357 4.92 16.83 -10.70
C GLY A 357 4.45 15.60 -11.50
N ARG A 358 3.58 15.77 -12.46
CA ARG A 358 3.07 14.70 -13.32
C ARG A 358 4.22 13.91 -13.98
N HIS A 359 5.14 14.60 -14.62
CA HIS A 359 6.23 13.95 -15.36
C HIS A 359 7.17 13.16 -14.44
N GLY A 360 7.43 13.66 -13.22
CA GLY A 360 8.26 12.94 -12.23
C GLY A 360 7.58 11.69 -11.70
N VAL A 361 6.25 11.71 -11.48
CA VAL A 361 5.50 10.51 -11.08
C VAL A 361 5.54 9.46 -12.19
N ILE A 362 5.28 9.86 -13.44
CA ILE A 362 5.36 8.97 -14.61
C ILE A 362 6.76 8.35 -14.70
N ALA A 363 7.79 9.19 -14.70
CA ALA A 363 9.18 8.73 -14.82
C ALA A 363 9.58 7.77 -13.69
N MET A 364 9.12 8.01 -12.46
CA MET A 364 9.37 7.13 -11.33
C MET A 364 8.70 5.77 -11.54
N VAL A 365 7.42 5.73 -11.87
CA VAL A 365 6.67 4.47 -12.08
C VAL A 365 7.26 3.66 -13.25
N GLU A 366 7.58 4.30 -14.35
CA GLU A 366 8.21 3.65 -15.52
C GLU A 366 9.61 3.11 -15.19
N ARG A 367 10.40 3.82 -14.39
CA ARG A 367 11.72 3.36 -13.93
C ARG A 367 11.59 2.14 -13.00
N LEU A 368 10.64 2.10 -12.08
CA LEU A 368 10.40 0.93 -11.24
C LEU A 368 10.05 -0.30 -12.09
N ALA A 369 9.17 -0.16 -13.07
CA ALA A 369 8.84 -1.24 -13.99
C ALA A 369 10.04 -1.66 -14.89
N ALA A 370 10.84 -0.71 -15.35
CA ALA A 370 12.04 -0.99 -16.13
C ALA A 370 13.10 -1.75 -15.30
N ASN A 371 13.30 -1.36 -14.03
CA ASN A 371 14.22 -2.04 -13.13
C ASN A 371 13.77 -3.48 -12.84
N ALA A 372 12.46 -3.71 -12.69
CA ALA A 372 11.92 -5.07 -12.53
C ALA A 372 12.19 -5.95 -13.74
N ARG A 373 12.01 -5.43 -14.97
CA ARG A 373 12.36 -6.15 -16.20
C ARG A 373 13.87 -6.44 -16.29
N ALA A 374 14.70 -5.45 -15.98
CA ALA A 374 16.17 -5.62 -16.00
C ALA A 374 16.63 -6.67 -14.96
N LEU A 375 16.02 -6.71 -13.78
CA LEU A 375 16.26 -7.77 -12.80
C LEU A 375 15.86 -9.14 -13.36
N ALA A 376 14.68 -9.27 -13.94
CA ALA A 376 14.20 -10.52 -14.51
C ALA A 376 15.11 -11.04 -15.63
N GLU A 377 15.51 -10.17 -16.57
CA GLU A 377 16.43 -10.50 -17.67
C GLU A 377 17.80 -10.94 -17.14
N GLY A 378 18.37 -10.20 -16.18
CA GLY A 378 19.67 -10.52 -15.58
C GLY A 378 19.65 -11.79 -14.75
N LEU A 379 18.54 -12.09 -14.06
CA LEU A 379 18.36 -13.32 -13.28
C LEU A 379 18.15 -14.53 -14.20
N ALA A 380 17.35 -14.42 -15.25
CA ALA A 380 17.13 -15.49 -16.23
C ALA A 380 18.43 -15.90 -16.96
N ALA A 381 19.44 -15.02 -17.02
CA ALA A 381 20.74 -15.33 -17.57
C ALA A 381 21.65 -16.15 -16.62
N ILE A 382 21.24 -16.42 -15.40
CA ILE A 382 21.98 -17.25 -14.44
C ILE A 382 21.54 -18.72 -14.62
N PRO A 383 22.46 -19.67 -14.85
CA PRO A 383 22.10 -21.07 -14.99
C PRO A 383 21.32 -21.60 -13.76
N GLY A 384 20.24 -22.33 -14.01
CA GLY A 384 19.38 -22.89 -12.97
C GLY A 384 18.42 -21.90 -12.32
N VAL A 385 18.27 -20.70 -12.89
CA VAL A 385 17.30 -19.68 -12.45
C VAL A 385 16.16 -19.60 -13.46
N GLU A 386 14.92 -19.70 -12.96
CA GLU A 386 13.69 -19.59 -13.74
C GLU A 386 12.86 -18.40 -13.24
N VAL A 387 12.53 -17.46 -14.13
CA VAL A 387 11.54 -16.40 -13.88
C VAL A 387 10.16 -16.96 -14.21
N LEU A 388 9.25 -16.95 -13.22
CA LEU A 388 8.00 -17.68 -13.27
C LEU A 388 6.82 -16.86 -13.80
N ASN A 389 6.91 -15.53 -13.75
CA ASN A 389 5.82 -14.63 -14.16
C ASN A 389 6.18 -13.81 -15.37
N ASP A 390 5.17 -13.37 -16.10
CA ASP A 390 5.27 -12.28 -17.06
C ASP A 390 5.53 -10.98 -16.30
N VAL A 391 6.73 -10.40 -16.42
CA VAL A 391 7.09 -9.19 -15.68
C VAL A 391 6.44 -7.97 -16.32
N VAL A 392 5.16 -7.78 -16.00
CA VAL A 392 4.33 -6.73 -16.59
C VAL A 392 4.38 -5.41 -15.84
N PHE A 393 4.82 -5.44 -14.56
CA PHE A 393 4.96 -4.25 -13.72
C PHE A 393 6.19 -4.35 -12.82
N THR A 394 6.04 -4.42 -11.50
CA THR A 394 7.14 -4.29 -10.53
C THR A 394 7.45 -5.57 -9.75
N GLN A 395 6.78 -6.69 -10.07
CA GLN A 395 6.97 -7.96 -9.39
C GLN A 395 7.78 -8.92 -10.26
N VAL A 396 8.75 -9.60 -9.61
CA VAL A 396 9.52 -10.70 -10.24
C VAL A 396 9.48 -11.88 -9.25
N SER A 397 9.02 -13.02 -9.74
CA SER A 397 8.97 -14.28 -9.01
C SER A 397 9.95 -15.27 -9.63
N VAL A 398 10.85 -15.81 -8.80
CA VAL A 398 11.97 -16.61 -9.28
C VAL A 398 12.04 -17.94 -8.53
N SER A 399 12.41 -18.99 -9.23
CA SER A 399 12.74 -20.33 -8.69
C SER A 399 14.15 -20.70 -9.06
N PHE A 400 14.78 -21.55 -8.24
CA PHE A 400 16.14 -22.03 -8.44
C PHE A 400 16.18 -23.56 -8.69
N GLY A 401 15.22 -24.08 -9.45
CA GLY A 401 15.09 -25.49 -9.80
C GLY A 401 14.16 -26.23 -8.85
N SER A 402 14.60 -26.55 -7.63
CA SER A 402 13.76 -27.21 -6.61
C SER A 402 13.35 -26.23 -5.50
N ASP A 403 12.27 -26.57 -4.77
CA ASP A 403 11.78 -25.80 -3.61
C ASP A 403 12.86 -25.73 -2.51
N ASP A 404 13.53 -26.85 -2.21
CA ASP A 404 14.61 -26.90 -1.21
C ASP A 404 15.78 -25.98 -1.58
N ARG A 405 16.18 -25.95 -2.83
CA ARG A 405 17.25 -25.05 -3.29
C ARG A 405 16.80 -23.61 -3.28
N THR A 406 15.56 -23.35 -3.69
CA THR A 406 14.96 -22.00 -3.64
C THR A 406 14.95 -21.48 -2.20
N HIS A 407 14.58 -22.31 -1.24
CA HIS A 407 14.65 -21.96 0.16
C HIS A 407 16.08 -21.65 0.62
N ARG A 408 17.08 -22.52 0.35
CA ARG A 408 18.47 -22.30 0.76
C ARG A 408 19.07 -21.05 0.16
N VAL A 409 18.90 -20.81 -1.16
CA VAL A 409 19.37 -19.60 -1.83
C VAL A 409 18.76 -18.35 -1.21
N THR A 410 17.46 -18.37 -0.93
CA THR A 410 16.74 -17.25 -0.29
C THR A 410 17.29 -16.97 1.11
N GLN A 411 17.48 -18.01 1.94
CA GLN A 411 18.04 -17.87 3.29
C GLN A 411 19.45 -17.28 3.25
N ARG A 412 20.29 -17.73 2.32
CA ARG A 412 21.64 -17.21 2.13
C ARG A 412 21.63 -15.72 1.77
N LEU A 413 20.78 -15.30 0.82
CA LEU A 413 20.65 -13.90 0.43
C LEU A 413 20.28 -13.01 1.62
N MET A 414 19.29 -13.44 2.42
CA MET A 414 18.88 -12.70 3.62
C MET A 414 20.00 -12.65 4.66
N ALA A 415 20.78 -13.73 4.82
CA ALA A 415 21.88 -13.79 5.78
C ALA A 415 23.08 -12.91 5.35
N GLU A 416 23.39 -12.83 4.06
CA GLU A 416 24.46 -11.98 3.53
C GLU A 416 24.12 -10.48 3.70
N GLY A 417 22.84 -10.12 3.54
CA GLY A 417 22.37 -8.74 3.75
C GLY A 417 22.80 -7.71 2.71
N ALA A 418 23.43 -8.15 1.61
CA ALA A 418 23.77 -7.26 0.50
C ALA A 418 22.52 -6.72 -0.20
N VAL A 419 21.47 -7.52 -0.24
CA VAL A 419 20.13 -7.22 -0.75
C VAL A 419 19.10 -7.79 0.20
N TRP A 420 17.86 -7.31 0.14
CA TRP A 420 16.74 -7.91 0.84
C TRP A 420 15.67 -8.35 -0.16
N MET A 421 15.52 -9.66 -0.28
CA MET A 421 14.49 -10.33 -1.08
C MET A 421 13.92 -11.46 -0.23
N SER A 422 12.60 -11.65 -0.22
CA SER A 422 11.98 -12.63 0.69
C SER A 422 11.41 -13.83 -0.05
N GLY A 423 11.44 -14.98 0.60
CA GLY A 423 10.73 -16.17 0.13
C GLY A 423 9.22 -15.99 0.18
N SER A 424 8.52 -16.72 -0.67
CA SER A 424 7.06 -16.85 -0.71
C SER A 424 6.69 -18.19 -1.34
N ALA A 425 5.41 -18.55 -1.25
CA ALA A 425 4.88 -19.70 -1.97
C ALA A 425 3.87 -19.21 -3.03
N TRP A 426 4.03 -19.66 -4.27
CA TRP A 426 3.10 -19.36 -5.34
C TRP A 426 2.78 -20.63 -6.13
N ARG A 427 1.47 -20.96 -6.22
CA ARG A 427 0.96 -22.14 -6.93
C ARG A 427 1.63 -23.46 -6.52
N GLY A 428 1.87 -23.59 -5.21
CA GLY A 428 2.46 -24.78 -4.62
C GLY A 428 3.98 -24.91 -4.82
N ARG A 429 4.66 -23.86 -5.30
CA ARG A 429 6.13 -23.79 -5.43
C ARG A 429 6.70 -22.76 -4.48
N GLU A 430 7.82 -23.06 -3.87
CA GLU A 430 8.67 -22.07 -3.20
C GLU A 430 9.28 -21.11 -4.23
N ILE A 431 9.23 -19.81 -3.94
CA ILE A 431 9.77 -18.76 -4.80
C ILE A 431 10.58 -17.73 -4.02
N LEU A 432 11.54 -17.12 -4.67
CA LEU A 432 12.09 -15.83 -4.28
C LEU A 432 11.23 -14.73 -4.92
N ARG A 433 10.67 -13.83 -4.11
CA ARG A 433 9.86 -12.71 -4.59
C ARG A 433 10.62 -11.39 -4.49
N ILE A 434 10.61 -10.65 -5.58
CA ILE A 434 11.27 -9.34 -5.73
C ILE A 434 10.19 -8.31 -6.06
N SER A 435 10.07 -7.28 -5.22
CA SER A 435 9.11 -6.18 -5.39
C SER A 435 9.89 -4.88 -5.56
N VAL A 436 9.96 -4.36 -6.78
CA VAL A 436 10.71 -3.12 -7.09
C VAL A 436 9.82 -1.93 -6.78
N SER A 437 9.99 -1.32 -5.61
CA SER A 437 9.09 -0.27 -5.11
C SER A 437 9.83 1.00 -4.64
N ASN A 438 11.15 0.96 -4.47
CA ASN A 438 11.91 2.09 -3.96
C ASN A 438 12.30 3.05 -5.09
N TRP A 439 11.97 4.33 -4.92
CA TRP A 439 12.28 5.38 -5.88
C TRP A 439 13.79 5.56 -6.14
N SER A 440 14.65 5.20 -5.18
CA SER A 440 16.10 5.34 -5.29
C SER A 440 16.78 4.15 -6.00
N THR A 441 16.07 3.04 -6.24
CA THR A 441 16.63 1.89 -6.97
C THR A 441 17.13 2.32 -8.36
N ASP A 442 18.40 2.13 -8.62
CA ASP A 442 19.04 2.48 -9.88
C ASP A 442 19.67 1.26 -10.59
N ALA A 443 20.33 1.49 -11.73
CA ALA A 443 20.99 0.43 -12.51
C ALA A 443 22.17 -0.23 -11.75
N GLY A 444 22.83 0.50 -10.85
CA GLY A 444 23.89 -0.02 -9.98
C GLY A 444 23.32 -0.99 -8.94
N ASP A 445 22.20 -0.63 -8.31
CA ASP A 445 21.49 -1.50 -7.38
C ASP A 445 20.99 -2.78 -8.07
N VAL A 446 20.44 -2.66 -9.27
CA VAL A 446 20.02 -3.81 -10.10
C VAL A 446 21.20 -4.73 -10.37
N ALA A 447 22.33 -4.20 -10.85
CA ALA A 447 23.53 -4.99 -11.15
C ALA A 447 24.10 -5.67 -9.89
N ALA A 448 24.18 -4.95 -8.77
CA ALA A 448 24.62 -5.48 -7.49
C ALA A 448 23.70 -6.61 -6.98
N SER A 449 22.39 -6.46 -7.18
CA SER A 449 21.39 -7.45 -6.80
C SER A 449 21.50 -8.74 -7.62
N ILE A 450 21.65 -8.63 -8.94
CA ILE A 450 21.89 -9.78 -9.82
C ILE A 450 23.17 -10.52 -9.42
N ALA A 451 24.25 -9.76 -9.13
CA ALA A 451 25.51 -10.36 -8.68
C ALA A 451 25.39 -11.07 -7.32
N ALA A 452 24.58 -10.53 -6.38
CA ALA A 452 24.33 -11.19 -5.10
C ALA A 452 23.56 -12.51 -5.29
N VAL A 453 22.51 -12.52 -6.12
CA VAL A 453 21.77 -13.76 -6.44
C VAL A 453 22.67 -14.77 -7.11
N ARG A 454 23.49 -14.38 -8.07
CA ARG A 454 24.45 -15.27 -8.74
C ARG A 454 25.38 -15.96 -7.73
N ARG A 455 26.00 -15.20 -6.81
CA ARG A 455 26.86 -15.80 -5.75
C ARG A 455 26.09 -16.77 -4.87
N ALA A 456 24.88 -16.44 -4.49
CA ALA A 456 24.06 -17.32 -3.65
C ALA A 456 23.69 -18.63 -4.37
N VAL A 457 23.36 -18.57 -5.67
CA VAL A 457 23.08 -19.73 -6.52
C VAL A 457 24.30 -20.62 -6.69
N GLU A 458 25.48 -20.03 -6.94
CA GLU A 458 26.75 -20.75 -7.08
C GLU A 458 27.17 -21.45 -5.79
N ALA A 459 26.85 -20.85 -4.63
CA ALA A 459 27.14 -21.44 -3.33
C ALA A 459 26.15 -22.57 -2.89
N GLU A 460 25.00 -22.67 -3.56
CA GLU A 460 23.96 -23.68 -3.31
C GLU A 460 23.77 -24.55 -4.60
N PRO A 461 24.64 -25.55 -4.85
CA PRO A 461 24.54 -26.38 -6.05
C PRO A 461 23.24 -27.19 -6.07
N GLU A 462 22.85 -27.64 -7.27
CA GLU A 462 21.82 -28.66 -7.43
C GLU A 462 22.31 -29.96 -6.75
N ALA A 463 21.41 -30.59 -5.99
CA ALA A 463 21.70 -31.82 -5.26
C ALA A 463 21.81 -33.01 -6.20
#